data_8551f1dd87ddb415a4542a52730310a9
#
_entry.id   8551f1dd87ddb415a4542a52730310a9
#
_cell.length_a   1.000
_cell.length_b   1.000
_cell.length_c   1.000
_cell.angle_alpha   90.00
_cell.angle_beta   90.00
_cell.angle_gamma   90.00
#
_symmetry.space_group_name_H-M   'P 1'
#
loop_
_entity.id
_entity.type
_entity.pdbx_description
1 polymer ?
#
loop_
_entity_poly.entity_id
_entity_poly.type
_entity_poly.pdbx_seq_one_letter_code
_entity_poly.pdbx_strand_id
1 'polypeptide(L)'
;MATSLPLLALRTFVEVGQRGSIKAAAEALSVTSGAVSQQIRLLEDRIGMALFTRERSGLRLTEAGASVHPALFQAFEQMQEALQSLEEIKSRQTLTVSTVATFAASWLVPRLGRFNLRHPHIEVRVEATSAVVDMRRDRVDVALRHGLGSYPGLAVTRLMAPILVPVASSAFMAASPELMEPVDCLNFPLLHDSDRADWSLWLTAHGVAKDPRAERGTAFEDDFLLIRAAEAGQGLALVPQEYAREEIAAGRLVQVMDKPWPARFAYYVVTRPEAVQRAEIKAFVEWIQEEARETIE
;
A
#
# COMPACT_ATOMS: atom_id res chain seq x y z
N MET A 1 23.49 18.92 -40.00
CA MET A 1 24.32 18.28 -38.96
C MET A 1 23.44 17.96 -37.77
N ALA A 2 23.30 16.70 -37.38
CA ALA A 2 22.53 16.33 -36.17
C ALA A 2 23.31 16.88 -34.97
N THR A 3 22.76 17.89 -34.34
CA THR A 3 23.37 18.52 -33.16
C THR A 3 23.23 17.53 -32.01
N SER A 4 24.34 16.93 -31.57
CA SER A 4 24.37 16.01 -30.42
C SER A 4 23.72 16.67 -29.20
N LEU A 5 22.77 16.01 -28.58
CA LEU A 5 22.12 16.49 -27.35
C LEU A 5 23.11 16.44 -26.17
N PRO A 6 23.29 17.54 -25.41
CA PRO A 6 24.18 17.57 -24.25
C PRO A 6 23.50 16.93 -23.04
N LEU A 7 23.30 15.60 -23.09
CA LEU A 7 22.45 14.87 -22.11
C LEU A 7 22.85 15.11 -20.65
N LEU A 8 24.16 15.17 -20.36
CA LEU A 8 24.63 15.42 -18.98
C LEU A 8 24.24 16.82 -18.51
N ALA A 9 24.38 17.84 -19.36
CA ALA A 9 24.01 19.21 -19.01
C ALA A 9 22.48 19.37 -18.90
N LEU A 10 21.69 18.71 -19.77
CA LEU A 10 20.24 18.69 -19.69
C LEU A 10 19.75 17.99 -18.41
N ARG A 11 20.33 16.84 -18.04
CA ARG A 11 20.02 16.15 -16.78
C ARG A 11 20.34 17.04 -15.57
N THR A 12 21.51 17.69 -15.60
CA THR A 12 21.92 18.61 -14.54
C THR A 12 20.95 19.79 -14.42
N PHE A 13 20.51 20.35 -15.55
CA PHE A 13 19.50 21.43 -15.58
C PHE A 13 18.19 20.98 -14.94
N VAL A 14 17.67 19.82 -15.30
CA VAL A 14 16.43 19.27 -14.75
C VAL A 14 16.55 19.10 -13.23
N GLU A 15 17.63 18.50 -12.75
CA GLU A 15 17.83 18.22 -11.33
C GLU A 15 17.99 19.52 -10.49
N VAL A 16 18.70 20.53 -11.04
CA VAL A 16 18.83 21.83 -10.39
C VAL A 16 17.48 22.57 -10.37
N GLY A 17 16.72 22.52 -11.46
CA GLY A 17 15.39 23.13 -11.55
C GLY A 17 14.38 22.54 -10.55
N GLN A 18 14.42 21.22 -10.35
CA GLN A 18 13.55 20.53 -9.41
C GLN A 18 13.88 20.84 -7.93
N ARG A 19 15.17 20.95 -7.60
CA ARG A 19 15.66 21.12 -6.22
C ARG A 19 15.88 22.58 -5.81
N GLY A 20 15.95 23.50 -6.76
CA GLY A 20 16.24 24.92 -6.52
C GLY A 20 17.63 25.17 -5.89
N SER A 21 18.53 24.18 -5.93
CA SER A 21 19.83 24.22 -5.24
C SER A 21 20.89 23.42 -5.97
N ILE A 22 22.02 24.07 -6.31
CA ILE A 22 23.20 23.43 -6.89
C ILE A 22 23.76 22.34 -5.97
N LYS A 23 23.77 22.59 -4.65
CA LYS A 23 24.30 21.63 -3.67
C LYS A 23 23.44 20.38 -3.61
N ALA A 24 22.10 20.54 -3.50
CA ALA A 24 21.17 19.41 -3.47
C ALA A 24 21.18 18.61 -4.78
N ALA A 25 21.32 19.27 -5.93
CA ALA A 25 21.47 18.60 -7.21
C ALA A 25 22.81 17.83 -7.32
N ALA A 26 23.89 18.40 -6.81
CA ALA A 26 25.20 17.74 -6.78
C ALA A 26 25.19 16.45 -5.93
N GLU A 27 24.53 16.49 -4.78
CA GLU A 27 24.34 15.32 -3.91
C GLU A 27 23.50 14.24 -4.63
N ALA A 28 22.40 14.62 -5.27
CA ALA A 28 21.55 13.69 -6.02
C ALA A 28 22.23 13.06 -7.23
N LEU A 29 23.08 13.83 -7.93
CA LEU A 29 23.84 13.37 -9.08
C LEU A 29 25.16 12.69 -8.70
N SER A 30 25.53 12.65 -7.42
CA SER A 30 26.80 12.11 -6.91
C SER A 30 28.03 12.78 -7.54
N VAL A 31 27.98 14.11 -7.72
CA VAL A 31 29.04 14.92 -8.30
C VAL A 31 29.35 16.14 -7.41
N THR A 32 30.36 16.93 -7.77
CA THR A 32 30.68 18.17 -7.04
C THR A 32 29.79 19.32 -7.48
N SER A 33 29.53 20.29 -6.60
CA SER A 33 28.80 21.53 -6.94
C SER A 33 29.48 22.35 -8.04
N GLY A 34 30.81 22.26 -8.15
CA GLY A 34 31.59 22.86 -9.25
C GLY A 34 31.24 22.23 -10.61
N ALA A 35 31.14 20.89 -10.66
CA ALA A 35 30.75 20.16 -11.87
C ALA A 35 29.32 20.52 -12.31
N VAL A 36 28.37 20.58 -11.36
CA VAL A 36 27.00 21.02 -11.64
C VAL A 36 26.98 22.44 -12.22
N SER A 37 27.70 23.39 -11.58
CA SER A 37 27.75 24.77 -12.07
C SER A 37 28.37 24.87 -13.46
N GLN A 38 29.38 24.05 -13.78
CA GLN A 38 30.00 23.99 -15.09
C GLN A 38 29.04 23.46 -16.16
N GLN A 39 28.26 22.39 -15.85
CA GLN A 39 27.30 21.84 -16.80
C GLN A 39 26.15 22.83 -17.10
N ILE A 40 25.69 23.58 -16.10
CA ILE A 40 24.69 24.63 -16.33
C ILE A 40 25.24 25.71 -17.24
N ARG A 41 26.46 26.23 -16.99
CA ARG A 41 27.08 27.24 -17.87
C ARG A 41 27.24 26.74 -19.29
N LEU A 42 27.76 25.52 -19.50
CA LEU A 42 27.89 24.92 -20.82
C LEU A 42 26.55 24.83 -21.57
N LEU A 43 25.44 24.56 -20.85
CA LEU A 43 24.14 24.53 -21.46
C LEU A 43 23.65 25.93 -21.83
N GLU A 44 23.77 26.91 -20.93
CA GLU A 44 23.39 28.31 -21.16
C GLU A 44 24.19 28.95 -22.27
N ASP A 45 25.52 28.73 -22.31
CA ASP A 45 26.41 29.22 -23.38
C ASP A 45 26.02 28.63 -24.75
N ARG A 46 25.67 27.35 -24.77
CA ARG A 46 25.27 26.68 -26.03
C ARG A 46 23.91 27.19 -26.53
N ILE A 47 22.98 27.50 -25.62
CA ILE A 47 21.63 27.97 -25.97
C ILE A 47 21.64 29.49 -26.20
N GLY A 48 22.62 30.19 -25.65
CA GLY A 48 22.73 31.65 -25.70
C GLY A 48 21.77 32.39 -24.79
N MET A 49 21.20 31.69 -23.79
CA MET A 49 20.23 32.26 -22.82
C MET A 49 20.47 31.71 -21.43
N ALA A 50 20.24 32.55 -20.38
CA ALA A 50 20.26 32.11 -19.01
C ALA A 50 18.99 31.29 -18.70
N LEU A 51 19.16 30.14 -18.08
CA LEU A 51 18.07 29.25 -17.65
C LEU A 51 17.78 29.39 -16.15
N PHE A 52 18.73 29.95 -15.38
CA PHE A 52 18.57 30.23 -13.95
C PHE A 52 18.89 31.68 -13.61
N THR A 53 18.22 32.17 -12.58
CA THR A 53 18.50 33.44 -11.92
C THR A 53 18.79 33.19 -10.43
N ARG A 54 19.69 34.00 -9.84
CA ARG A 54 20.00 33.96 -8.41
C ARG A 54 19.08 34.91 -7.65
N GLU A 55 18.39 34.39 -6.65
CA GLU A 55 17.60 35.17 -5.72
C GLU A 55 18.14 34.99 -4.28
N ARG A 56 17.63 35.81 -3.36
CA ARG A 56 17.99 35.69 -1.92
C ARG A 56 17.60 34.33 -1.33
N SER A 57 16.57 33.69 -1.90
CA SER A 57 16.03 32.36 -1.50
C SER A 57 16.70 31.18 -2.16
N GLY A 58 17.62 31.38 -3.10
CA GLY A 58 18.30 30.32 -3.85
C GLY A 58 18.33 30.53 -5.35
N LEU A 59 18.35 29.45 -6.09
CA LEU A 59 18.37 29.44 -7.55
C LEU A 59 16.93 29.20 -8.07
N ARG A 60 16.47 30.03 -9.01
CA ARG A 60 15.16 29.90 -9.65
C ARG A 60 15.32 29.81 -11.17
N LEU A 61 14.38 29.10 -11.80
CA LEU A 61 14.28 29.07 -13.26
C LEU A 61 13.90 30.46 -13.78
N THR A 62 14.53 30.87 -14.88
CA THR A 62 14.06 31.98 -15.71
C THR A 62 12.78 31.58 -16.44
N GLU A 63 12.10 32.52 -17.12
CA GLU A 63 10.95 32.22 -17.99
C GLU A 63 11.34 31.15 -19.06
N ALA A 64 12.49 31.31 -19.70
CA ALA A 64 13.01 30.32 -20.66
C ALA A 64 13.26 28.96 -20.01
N GLY A 65 13.87 28.93 -18.81
CA GLY A 65 14.06 27.68 -18.06
C GLY A 65 12.74 27.02 -17.68
N ALA A 66 11.78 27.78 -17.16
CA ALA A 66 10.47 27.30 -16.75
C ALA A 66 9.64 26.74 -17.92
N SER A 67 9.78 27.30 -19.11
CA SER A 67 9.04 26.85 -20.31
C SER A 67 9.49 25.46 -20.80
N VAL A 68 10.76 25.08 -20.61
CA VAL A 68 11.30 23.81 -21.12
C VAL A 68 11.50 22.74 -20.05
N HIS A 69 11.60 23.14 -18.78
CA HIS A 69 11.87 22.23 -17.67
C HIS A 69 10.85 21.07 -17.55
N PRO A 70 9.53 21.26 -17.62
CA PRO A 70 8.57 20.18 -17.48
C PRO A 70 8.71 19.12 -18.58
N ALA A 71 8.93 19.54 -19.83
CA ALA A 71 9.10 18.63 -20.95
C ALA A 71 10.38 17.81 -20.84
N LEU A 72 11.49 18.45 -20.44
CA LEU A 72 12.75 17.75 -20.21
C LEU A 72 12.70 16.81 -19.01
N PHE A 73 12.03 17.21 -17.93
CA PHE A 73 11.80 16.34 -16.78
C PHE A 73 11.04 15.07 -17.19
N GLN A 74 9.94 15.19 -17.91
CA GLN A 74 9.17 14.05 -18.43
C GLN A 74 10.01 13.15 -19.35
N ALA A 75 10.84 13.74 -20.21
CA ALA A 75 11.71 12.96 -21.09
C ALA A 75 12.74 12.14 -20.31
N PHE A 76 13.33 12.67 -19.23
CA PHE A 76 14.25 11.91 -18.38
C PHE A 76 13.54 10.83 -17.58
N GLU A 77 12.33 11.07 -17.08
CA GLU A 77 11.50 10.04 -16.45
C GLU A 77 11.21 8.88 -17.41
N GLN A 78 10.83 9.17 -18.66
CA GLN A 78 10.62 8.15 -19.69
C GLN A 78 11.87 7.34 -20.01
N MET A 79 13.05 7.98 -20.06
CA MET A 79 14.31 7.27 -20.24
C MET A 79 14.63 6.36 -19.05
N GLN A 80 14.35 6.78 -17.82
CA GLN A 80 14.52 5.95 -16.64
C GLN A 80 13.57 4.76 -16.65
N GLU A 81 12.30 4.97 -17.01
CA GLU A 81 11.31 3.90 -17.17
C GLU A 81 11.76 2.86 -18.21
N ALA A 82 12.31 3.30 -19.35
CA ALA A 82 12.82 2.40 -20.37
C ALA A 82 14.03 1.57 -19.90
N LEU A 83 14.93 2.17 -19.13
CA LEU A 83 16.05 1.44 -18.51
C LEU A 83 15.59 0.45 -17.45
N GLN A 84 14.59 0.83 -16.63
CA GLN A 84 13.96 -0.08 -15.65
C GLN A 84 13.32 -1.28 -16.34
N SER A 85 12.65 -1.08 -17.49
CA SER A 85 12.09 -2.19 -18.27
C SER A 85 13.16 -3.20 -18.73
N LEU A 86 14.39 -2.77 -19.01
CA LEU A 86 15.50 -3.67 -19.33
C LEU A 86 15.99 -4.47 -18.10
N GLU A 87 16.01 -3.85 -16.93
CA GLU A 87 16.32 -4.55 -15.68
C GLU A 87 15.22 -5.55 -15.30
N GLU A 88 13.96 -5.21 -15.53
CA GLU A 88 12.81 -6.09 -15.37
C GLU A 88 12.87 -7.32 -16.31
N ILE A 89 13.33 -7.14 -17.56
CA ILE A 89 13.58 -8.25 -18.48
C ILE A 89 14.68 -9.20 -17.95
N LYS A 90 15.65 -8.64 -17.24
CA LYS A 90 16.77 -9.40 -16.67
C LYS A 90 16.39 -10.15 -15.38
N SER A 91 15.42 -9.61 -14.63
CA SER A 91 14.90 -10.17 -13.36
C SER A 91 13.60 -10.98 -13.52
N ARG A 92 13.32 -11.51 -14.70
CA ARG A 92 12.04 -12.12 -15.16
C ARG A 92 11.45 -13.25 -14.32
N GLN A 93 11.90 -13.48 -13.11
CA GLN A 93 11.41 -14.55 -12.24
C GLN A 93 10.96 -14.08 -10.85
N THR A 94 11.09 -12.81 -10.51
CA THR A 94 10.67 -12.31 -9.18
C THR A 94 9.42 -11.45 -9.32
N LEU A 95 8.37 -11.83 -8.59
CA LEU A 95 7.11 -11.09 -8.46
C LEU A 95 7.06 -10.44 -7.09
N THR A 96 7.09 -9.11 -7.03
CA THR A 96 6.98 -8.38 -5.76
C THR A 96 5.53 -8.04 -5.46
N VAL A 97 5.02 -8.61 -4.36
CA VAL A 97 3.66 -8.40 -3.87
C VAL A 97 3.69 -7.57 -2.60
N SER A 98 3.05 -6.40 -2.61
CA SER A 98 2.94 -5.53 -1.45
C SER A 98 1.54 -5.64 -0.82
N THR A 99 1.47 -5.80 0.50
CA THR A 99 0.20 -5.86 1.23
C THR A 99 0.37 -5.40 2.67
N VAL A 100 -0.72 -5.34 3.45
CA VAL A 100 -0.65 -5.09 4.89
C VAL A 100 -0.22 -6.35 5.64
N ALA A 101 0.48 -6.18 6.75
CA ALA A 101 1.11 -7.28 7.49
C ALA A 101 0.09 -8.34 7.92
N THR A 102 -1.07 -7.92 8.44
CA THR A 102 -2.10 -8.83 8.92
C THR A 102 -2.67 -9.69 7.79
N PHE A 103 -2.98 -9.11 6.63
CA PHE A 103 -3.44 -9.87 5.47
C PHE A 103 -2.37 -10.83 4.95
N ALA A 104 -1.11 -10.38 4.92
CA ALA A 104 0.00 -11.24 4.55
C ALA A 104 0.07 -12.48 5.45
N ALA A 105 0.11 -12.27 6.77
CA ALA A 105 0.28 -13.35 7.75
C ALA A 105 -0.93 -14.30 7.80
N SER A 106 -2.15 -13.75 7.87
CA SER A 106 -3.34 -14.55 8.16
C SER A 106 -4.02 -15.13 6.91
N TRP A 107 -3.82 -14.52 5.73
CA TRP A 107 -4.53 -14.97 4.52
C TRP A 107 -3.61 -15.38 3.38
N LEU A 108 -2.62 -14.54 3.01
CA LEU A 108 -1.80 -14.78 1.82
C LEU A 108 -0.76 -15.88 2.05
N VAL A 109 0.08 -15.75 3.07
CA VAL A 109 1.21 -16.67 3.33
C VAL A 109 0.78 -18.12 3.52
N PRO A 110 -0.30 -18.43 4.28
CA PRO A 110 -0.79 -19.80 4.40
C PRO A 110 -1.19 -20.46 3.07
N ARG A 111 -1.54 -19.67 2.07
CA ARG A 111 -1.98 -20.11 0.73
C ARG A 111 -0.86 -20.10 -0.30
N LEU A 112 0.20 -19.30 -0.09
CA LEU A 112 1.25 -19.05 -1.08
C LEU A 112 2.00 -20.34 -1.50
N GLY A 113 2.05 -21.34 -0.63
CA GLY A 113 2.61 -22.64 -0.97
C GLY A 113 1.92 -23.30 -2.18
N ARG A 114 0.61 -23.11 -2.34
CA ARG A 114 -0.15 -23.63 -3.50
C ARG A 114 0.23 -22.92 -4.79
N PHE A 115 0.46 -21.60 -4.72
CA PHE A 115 0.98 -20.83 -5.86
C PHE A 115 2.36 -21.33 -6.29
N ASN A 116 3.29 -21.47 -5.35
CA ASN A 116 4.65 -21.91 -5.62
C ASN A 116 4.69 -23.33 -6.26
N LEU A 117 3.78 -24.23 -5.87
CA LEU A 117 3.66 -25.55 -6.48
C LEU A 117 3.14 -25.49 -7.92
N ARG A 118 2.19 -24.59 -8.23
CA ARG A 118 1.66 -24.40 -9.58
C ARG A 118 2.62 -23.65 -10.52
N HIS A 119 3.41 -22.74 -9.95
CA HIS A 119 4.29 -21.83 -10.70
C HIS A 119 5.72 -21.82 -10.12
N PRO A 120 6.45 -22.95 -10.15
CA PRO A 120 7.76 -23.09 -9.50
C PRO A 120 8.86 -22.19 -10.10
N HIS A 121 8.61 -21.58 -11.26
CA HIS A 121 9.50 -20.67 -11.94
C HIS A 121 9.28 -19.20 -11.55
N ILE A 122 8.27 -18.90 -10.74
CA ILE A 122 7.97 -17.55 -10.25
C ILE A 122 8.36 -17.47 -8.78
N GLU A 123 9.35 -16.64 -8.48
CA GLU A 123 9.74 -16.33 -7.12
C GLU A 123 8.90 -15.15 -6.60
N VAL A 124 8.09 -15.41 -5.56
CA VAL A 124 7.24 -14.36 -4.96
C VAL A 124 7.96 -13.71 -3.78
N ARG A 125 8.13 -12.41 -3.83
CA ARG A 125 8.59 -11.57 -2.73
C ARG A 125 7.41 -10.82 -2.13
N VAL A 126 7.11 -11.07 -0.86
CA VAL A 126 6.03 -10.38 -0.14
C VAL A 126 6.62 -9.25 0.69
N GLU A 127 6.12 -8.04 0.48
CA GLU A 127 6.48 -6.84 1.24
C GLU A 127 5.28 -6.38 2.06
N ALA A 128 5.42 -6.44 3.39
CA ALA A 128 4.37 -6.07 4.32
C ALA A 128 4.51 -4.59 4.70
N THR A 129 3.58 -3.75 4.23
CA THR A 129 3.54 -2.32 4.54
C THR A 129 2.13 -1.75 4.45
N SER A 130 1.76 -0.87 5.39
CA SER A 130 0.53 -0.06 5.35
C SER A 130 0.70 1.23 4.54
N ALA A 131 1.95 1.62 4.21
CA ALA A 131 2.21 2.82 3.44
C ALA A 131 1.63 2.73 2.02
N VAL A 132 1.19 3.87 1.49
CA VAL A 132 0.83 3.98 0.08
C VAL A 132 2.10 3.79 -0.75
N VAL A 133 2.14 2.73 -1.54
CA VAL A 133 3.29 2.44 -2.42
C VAL A 133 3.11 3.14 -3.76
N ASP A 134 4.18 3.74 -4.25
CA ASP A 134 4.32 4.10 -5.67
C ASP A 134 4.81 2.85 -6.40
N MET A 135 3.91 2.17 -7.11
CA MET A 135 4.19 0.89 -7.77
C MET A 135 5.36 0.94 -8.76
N ARG A 136 5.67 2.11 -9.32
CA ARG A 136 6.83 2.29 -10.23
C ARG A 136 8.11 2.48 -9.45
N ARG A 137 8.09 3.43 -8.52
CA ARG A 137 9.26 3.81 -7.74
C ARG A 137 9.71 2.71 -6.78
N ASP A 138 8.74 2.06 -6.14
CA ASP A 138 8.99 1.03 -5.11
C ASP A 138 9.12 -0.38 -5.71
N ARG A 139 9.08 -0.52 -7.05
CA ARG A 139 9.22 -1.80 -7.78
C ARG A 139 8.23 -2.87 -7.34
N VAL A 140 7.00 -2.47 -7.04
CA VAL A 140 5.92 -3.37 -6.69
C VAL A 140 5.16 -3.78 -7.95
N ASP A 141 4.98 -5.08 -8.16
CA ASP A 141 4.26 -5.64 -9.30
C ASP A 141 2.76 -5.75 -9.04
N VAL A 142 2.42 -6.23 -7.84
CA VAL A 142 1.03 -6.38 -7.38
C VAL A 142 0.91 -5.79 -6.00
N ALA A 143 -0.08 -4.93 -5.78
CA ALA A 143 -0.43 -4.45 -4.45
C ALA A 143 -1.81 -5.02 -4.05
N LEU A 144 -1.88 -5.63 -2.86
CA LEU A 144 -3.15 -6.05 -2.26
C LEU A 144 -3.52 -5.00 -1.22
N ARG A 145 -4.61 -4.28 -1.46
CA ARG A 145 -4.96 -3.11 -0.66
C ARG A 145 -6.38 -3.20 -0.12
N HIS A 146 -6.52 -2.88 1.16
CA HIS A 146 -7.79 -2.74 1.85
C HIS A 146 -8.31 -1.31 1.68
N GLY A 147 -9.55 -1.13 1.26
CA GLY A 147 -10.12 0.20 1.04
C GLY A 147 -11.39 0.22 0.20
N LEU A 148 -11.65 1.35 -0.45
CA LEU A 148 -12.85 1.59 -1.28
C LEU A 148 -12.65 1.29 -2.77
N GLY A 149 -11.45 0.87 -3.19
CA GLY A 149 -11.17 0.50 -4.58
C GLY A 149 -10.88 1.67 -5.54
N SER A 150 -10.60 2.86 -5.02
CA SER A 150 -10.25 4.01 -5.85
C SER A 150 -8.73 4.21 -5.88
N TYR A 151 -8.10 3.83 -7.00
CA TYR A 151 -6.64 3.93 -7.21
C TYR A 151 -6.40 4.52 -8.61
N PRO A 152 -6.39 5.87 -8.74
CA PRO A 152 -6.31 6.55 -10.03
C PRO A 152 -5.08 6.12 -10.84
N GLY A 153 -5.30 5.83 -12.14
CA GLY A 153 -4.23 5.44 -13.07
C GLY A 153 -3.72 4.01 -12.92
N LEU A 154 -4.33 3.18 -12.05
CA LEU A 154 -3.97 1.78 -11.85
C LEU A 154 -5.10 0.85 -12.30
N ALA A 155 -4.77 -0.38 -12.66
CA ALA A 155 -5.74 -1.45 -12.88
C ALA A 155 -6.14 -2.02 -11.52
N VAL A 156 -7.45 -2.08 -11.26
CA VAL A 156 -8.00 -2.45 -9.96
C VAL A 156 -9.02 -3.57 -10.14
N THR A 157 -8.85 -4.64 -9.39
CA THR A 157 -9.80 -5.75 -9.36
C THR A 157 -10.20 -6.03 -7.91
N ARG A 158 -11.49 -6.08 -7.63
CA ARG A 158 -11.98 -6.45 -6.29
C ARG A 158 -11.62 -7.90 -6.02
N LEU A 159 -11.01 -8.16 -4.86
CA LEU A 159 -10.61 -9.50 -4.42
C LEU A 159 -11.69 -10.11 -3.52
N MET A 160 -11.86 -9.55 -2.33
CA MET A 160 -12.82 -10.04 -1.34
C MET A 160 -13.20 -8.94 -0.34
N ALA A 161 -14.39 -9.05 0.25
CA ALA A 161 -14.74 -8.27 1.44
C ALA A 161 -14.64 -9.19 2.66
N PRO A 162 -13.91 -8.80 3.70
CA PRO A 162 -13.87 -9.56 4.94
C PRO A 162 -15.25 -9.65 5.59
N ILE A 163 -15.51 -10.76 6.26
CA ILE A 163 -16.65 -10.90 7.16
C ILE A 163 -16.16 -10.65 8.59
N LEU A 164 -16.69 -9.64 9.23
CA LEU A 164 -16.36 -9.32 10.62
C LEU A 164 -17.19 -10.18 11.56
N VAL A 165 -16.54 -10.67 12.60
CA VAL A 165 -17.17 -11.41 13.68
C VAL A 165 -16.74 -10.85 15.03
N PRO A 166 -17.65 -10.76 16.02
CA PRO A 166 -17.31 -10.34 17.37
C PRO A 166 -16.57 -11.47 18.10
N VAL A 167 -15.38 -11.17 18.62
CA VAL A 167 -14.53 -12.13 19.34
C VAL A 167 -14.07 -11.57 20.68
N ALA A 168 -13.74 -12.48 21.59
CA ALA A 168 -13.07 -12.17 22.85
C ALA A 168 -12.22 -13.36 23.29
N SER A 169 -11.35 -13.17 24.31
CA SER A 169 -10.61 -14.28 24.89
C SER A 169 -11.55 -15.25 25.59
N SER A 170 -11.30 -16.55 25.47
CA SER A 170 -12.08 -17.60 26.12
C SER A 170 -12.11 -17.42 27.65
N ALA A 171 -10.98 -17.03 28.23
CA ALA A 171 -10.89 -16.78 29.68
C ALA A 171 -11.70 -15.56 30.13
N PHE A 172 -11.69 -14.48 29.32
CA PHE A 172 -12.47 -13.28 29.58
C PHE A 172 -13.99 -13.60 29.57
N MET A 173 -14.44 -14.35 28.56
CA MET A 173 -15.84 -14.73 28.46
C MET A 173 -16.29 -15.69 29.57
N ALA A 174 -15.43 -16.62 29.99
CA ALA A 174 -15.75 -17.53 31.12
C ALA A 174 -15.97 -16.81 32.47
N ALA A 175 -15.37 -15.63 32.63
CA ALA A 175 -15.51 -14.78 33.81
C ALA A 175 -16.57 -13.67 33.66
N SER A 176 -17.24 -13.61 32.51
CA SER A 176 -18.16 -12.53 32.15
C SER A 176 -19.61 -12.99 32.11
N PRO A 177 -20.59 -12.07 32.23
CA PRO A 177 -21.99 -12.38 31.97
C PRO A 177 -22.20 -12.89 30.54
N GLU A 178 -23.20 -13.73 30.35
CA GLU A 178 -23.56 -14.23 29.03
C GLU A 178 -24.08 -13.10 28.14
N LEU A 179 -23.63 -13.14 26.88
CA LEU A 179 -24.05 -12.21 25.82
C LEU A 179 -25.18 -12.88 25.03
N MET A 180 -26.40 -12.37 25.17
CA MET A 180 -27.56 -12.91 24.46
C MET A 180 -27.91 -12.11 23.22
N GLU A 181 -27.75 -10.79 23.27
CA GLU A 181 -28.11 -9.88 22.19
C GLU A 181 -26.98 -8.88 21.87
N PRO A 182 -26.95 -8.34 20.64
CA PRO A 182 -25.91 -7.39 20.23
C PRO A 182 -25.71 -6.20 21.15
N VAL A 183 -26.77 -5.71 21.75
CA VAL A 183 -26.74 -4.58 22.72
C VAL A 183 -25.93 -4.90 23.97
N ASP A 184 -25.80 -6.18 24.34
CA ASP A 184 -25.07 -6.60 25.55
C ASP A 184 -23.58 -6.32 25.40
N CYS A 185 -23.04 -6.27 24.16
CA CYS A 185 -21.65 -5.90 23.89
C CYS A 185 -21.29 -4.54 24.48
N LEU A 186 -22.26 -3.61 24.58
CA LEU A 186 -22.05 -2.26 25.13
C LEU A 186 -21.75 -2.25 26.65
N ASN A 187 -21.90 -3.36 27.31
CA ASN A 187 -21.59 -3.51 28.73
C ASN A 187 -20.12 -3.94 28.96
N PHE A 188 -19.38 -4.15 27.89
CA PHE A 188 -17.98 -4.61 27.91
C PHE A 188 -17.03 -3.54 27.32
N PRO A 189 -15.75 -3.58 27.66
CA PRO A 189 -14.77 -2.81 26.94
C PRO A 189 -14.77 -3.20 25.47
N LEU A 190 -14.93 -2.23 24.57
CA LEU A 190 -14.85 -2.45 23.13
C LEU A 190 -13.46 -2.09 22.62
N LEU A 191 -12.92 -2.94 21.77
CA LEU A 191 -11.66 -2.73 21.09
C LEU A 191 -11.94 -2.36 19.63
N HIS A 192 -11.26 -1.36 19.12
CA HIS A 192 -11.55 -0.73 17.83
C HIS A 192 -10.40 -0.82 16.86
N ASP A 193 -10.71 -0.77 15.58
CA ASP A 193 -9.80 -0.30 14.55
C ASP A 193 -9.58 1.22 14.65
N SER A 194 -8.76 1.77 13.76
CA SER A 194 -8.36 3.19 13.80
C SER A 194 -9.52 4.16 13.58
N ASP A 195 -10.53 3.80 12.80
CA ASP A 195 -11.67 4.68 12.47
C ASP A 195 -12.85 4.58 13.47
N ARG A 196 -12.84 3.58 14.35
CA ARG A 196 -13.83 3.32 15.41
C ARG A 196 -15.27 3.19 14.93
N ALA A 197 -15.50 2.95 13.65
CA ALA A 197 -16.83 2.95 13.07
C ALA A 197 -17.50 1.58 13.16
N ASP A 198 -16.75 0.49 13.16
CA ASP A 198 -17.26 -0.85 12.94
C ASP A 198 -18.26 -1.31 14.02
N TRP A 199 -18.00 -1.06 15.29
CA TRP A 199 -18.95 -1.40 16.35
C TRP A 199 -20.28 -0.64 16.21
N SER A 200 -20.25 0.65 15.91
CA SER A 200 -21.47 1.44 15.72
C SER A 200 -22.27 0.96 14.50
N LEU A 201 -21.59 0.62 13.41
CA LEU A 201 -22.21 0.09 12.21
C LEU A 201 -22.78 -1.32 12.42
N TRP A 202 -22.00 -2.19 13.06
CA TRP A 202 -22.43 -3.56 13.37
C TRP A 202 -23.66 -3.59 14.28
N LEU A 203 -23.67 -2.82 15.36
CA LEU A 203 -24.79 -2.68 16.28
C LEU A 203 -26.04 -2.17 15.55
N THR A 204 -25.89 -1.13 14.73
CA THR A 204 -27.00 -0.57 13.94
C THR A 204 -27.56 -1.61 12.95
N ALA A 205 -26.69 -2.35 12.27
CA ALA A 205 -27.11 -3.42 11.35
C ALA A 205 -27.90 -4.55 12.04
N HIS A 206 -27.68 -4.73 13.36
CA HIS A 206 -28.39 -5.71 14.17
C HIS A 206 -29.51 -5.10 15.04
N GLY A 207 -30.01 -3.91 14.66
CA GLY A 207 -31.20 -3.32 15.24
C GLY A 207 -30.98 -2.55 16.55
N VAL A 208 -29.73 -2.33 16.97
CA VAL A 208 -29.42 -1.53 18.16
C VAL A 208 -29.41 -0.04 17.77
N ALA A 209 -30.14 0.78 18.53
CA ALA A 209 -30.13 2.23 18.32
C ALA A 209 -28.73 2.79 18.56
N LYS A 210 -28.42 3.92 17.87
CA LYS A 210 -27.13 4.59 18.02
C LYS A 210 -26.84 4.91 19.49
N ASP A 211 -25.72 4.40 19.99
CA ASP A 211 -25.26 4.56 21.35
C ASP A 211 -23.80 5.05 21.38
N PRO A 212 -23.49 6.17 22.07
CA PRO A 212 -22.14 6.71 22.13
C PRO A 212 -21.12 5.77 22.83
N ARG A 213 -21.57 4.73 23.54
CA ARG A 213 -20.70 3.70 24.12
C ARG A 213 -20.03 2.87 23.03
N ALA A 214 -20.66 2.72 21.86
CA ALA A 214 -20.13 1.99 20.73
C ALA A 214 -18.87 2.62 20.11
N GLU A 215 -18.54 3.88 20.44
CA GLU A 215 -17.36 4.59 19.95
C GLU A 215 -16.25 4.68 21.01
N ARG A 216 -16.48 4.13 22.22
CA ARG A 216 -15.54 4.20 23.36
C ARG A 216 -14.71 2.93 23.43
N GLY A 217 -13.43 3.09 23.76
CA GLY A 217 -12.50 1.98 23.98
C GLY A 217 -11.11 2.26 23.41
N THR A 218 -10.24 1.27 23.46
CA THR A 218 -8.89 1.36 22.89
C THR A 218 -8.95 1.11 21.40
N ALA A 219 -8.22 1.91 20.60
CA ALA A 219 -8.11 1.74 19.16
C ALA A 219 -6.71 1.30 18.74
N PHE A 220 -6.64 0.50 17.70
CA PHE A 220 -5.41 -0.05 17.13
C PHE A 220 -5.37 0.25 15.63
N GLU A 221 -4.19 0.52 15.09
CA GLU A 221 -4.01 0.79 13.64
C GLU A 221 -3.96 -0.49 12.80
N ASP A 222 -3.79 -1.64 13.44
CA ASP A 222 -3.60 -2.93 12.76
C ASP A 222 -4.45 -4.02 13.44
N ASP A 223 -5.14 -4.83 12.64
CA ASP A 223 -5.97 -5.93 13.11
C ASP A 223 -5.18 -6.98 13.92
N PHE A 224 -3.88 -7.14 13.65
CA PHE A 224 -3.04 -8.04 14.45
C PHE A 224 -2.97 -7.57 15.91
N LEU A 225 -2.76 -6.28 16.13
CA LEU A 225 -2.74 -5.71 17.49
C LEU A 225 -4.12 -5.79 18.14
N LEU A 226 -5.18 -5.57 17.38
CA LEU A 226 -6.57 -5.70 17.83
C LEU A 226 -6.86 -7.13 18.32
N ILE A 227 -6.47 -8.14 17.54
CA ILE A 227 -6.60 -9.56 17.89
C ILE A 227 -5.80 -9.88 19.16
N ARG A 228 -4.55 -9.43 19.25
CA ARG A 228 -3.71 -9.64 20.45
C ARG A 228 -4.28 -9.00 21.70
N ALA A 229 -4.90 -7.83 21.59
CA ALA A 229 -5.59 -7.19 22.70
C ALA A 229 -6.82 -8.00 23.16
N ALA A 230 -7.59 -8.54 22.20
CA ALA A 230 -8.72 -9.42 22.51
C ALA A 230 -8.26 -10.72 23.20
N GLU A 231 -7.20 -11.37 22.71
CA GLU A 231 -6.59 -12.56 23.35
C GLU A 231 -6.11 -12.28 24.78
N ALA A 232 -5.55 -11.10 25.01
CA ALA A 232 -5.11 -10.66 26.34
C ALA A 232 -6.27 -10.34 27.29
N GLY A 233 -7.52 -10.55 26.86
CA GLY A 233 -8.73 -10.32 27.68
C GLY A 233 -9.06 -8.85 27.92
N GLN A 234 -8.61 -7.94 27.03
CA GLN A 234 -8.85 -6.51 27.21
C GLN A 234 -10.26 -6.07 26.82
N GLY A 235 -11.03 -6.93 26.15
CA GLY A 235 -12.42 -6.64 25.76
C GLY A 235 -12.86 -7.43 24.53
N LEU A 236 -13.97 -6.94 23.93
CA LEU A 236 -14.56 -7.49 22.71
C LEU A 236 -13.97 -6.76 21.49
N ALA A 237 -13.66 -7.50 20.42
CA ALA A 237 -13.17 -6.97 19.15
C ALA A 237 -14.07 -7.44 17.99
N LEU A 238 -14.30 -6.57 16.99
CA LEU A 238 -14.80 -6.96 15.69
C LEU A 238 -13.59 -7.17 14.76
N VAL A 239 -13.41 -8.39 14.28
CA VAL A 239 -12.25 -8.74 13.46
C VAL A 239 -12.67 -9.58 12.25
N PRO A 240 -11.92 -9.53 11.15
CA PRO A 240 -12.13 -10.47 10.04
C PRO A 240 -12.06 -11.92 10.53
N GLN A 241 -13.08 -12.70 10.23
CA GLN A 241 -13.18 -14.10 10.63
C GLN A 241 -11.94 -14.91 10.25
N GLU A 242 -11.42 -14.65 9.07
CA GLU A 242 -10.20 -15.32 8.56
C GLU A 242 -8.98 -15.08 9.45
N TYR A 243 -8.87 -13.89 10.05
CA TYR A 243 -7.72 -13.53 10.89
C TYR A 243 -7.82 -14.14 12.30
N ALA A 244 -9.02 -14.37 12.78
CA ALA A 244 -9.25 -14.99 14.09
C ALA A 244 -9.31 -16.53 14.03
N ARG A 245 -9.31 -17.14 12.84
CA ARG A 245 -9.53 -18.58 12.63
C ARG A 245 -8.57 -19.45 13.45
N GLU A 246 -7.29 -19.17 13.40
CA GLU A 246 -6.27 -19.95 14.13
C GLU A 246 -6.40 -19.79 15.64
N GLU A 247 -6.72 -18.58 16.11
CA GLU A 247 -6.87 -18.27 17.51
C GLU A 247 -8.13 -18.92 18.10
N ILE A 248 -9.20 -18.96 17.29
CA ILE A 248 -10.44 -19.67 17.65
C ILE A 248 -10.21 -21.19 17.67
N ALA A 249 -9.55 -21.74 16.65
CA ALA A 249 -9.23 -23.18 16.60
C ALA A 249 -8.33 -23.61 17.76
N ALA A 250 -7.42 -22.74 18.21
CA ALA A 250 -6.54 -22.98 19.36
C ALA A 250 -7.22 -22.72 20.72
N GLY A 251 -8.47 -22.28 20.74
CA GLY A 251 -9.23 -21.98 21.96
C GLY A 251 -8.78 -20.72 22.71
N ARG A 252 -7.93 -19.89 22.11
CA ARG A 252 -7.51 -18.59 22.71
C ARG A 252 -8.58 -17.54 22.59
N LEU A 253 -9.28 -17.52 21.44
CA LEU A 253 -10.45 -16.67 21.20
C LEU A 253 -11.71 -17.53 21.08
N VAL A 254 -12.84 -16.92 21.36
CA VAL A 254 -14.17 -17.43 21.03
C VAL A 254 -14.95 -16.37 20.25
N GLN A 255 -15.74 -16.81 19.29
CA GLN A 255 -16.76 -15.96 18.69
C GLN A 255 -17.88 -15.80 19.71
N VAL A 256 -18.12 -14.58 20.16
CA VAL A 256 -19.04 -14.31 21.28
C VAL A 256 -20.50 -14.31 20.84
N MET A 257 -20.75 -14.20 19.53
CA MET A 257 -22.10 -14.18 18.97
C MET A 257 -22.07 -14.58 17.48
N ASP A 258 -23.02 -15.40 17.03
CA ASP A 258 -23.17 -15.75 15.62
C ASP A 258 -23.92 -14.64 14.86
N LYS A 259 -23.24 -13.53 14.65
CA LYS A 259 -23.72 -12.33 13.96
C LYS A 259 -22.64 -11.79 13.00
N PRO A 260 -22.31 -12.55 11.93
CA PRO A 260 -21.33 -12.12 10.95
C PRO A 260 -21.83 -10.87 10.21
N TRP A 261 -20.90 -9.97 9.85
CA TRP A 261 -21.24 -8.73 9.17
C TRP A 261 -20.19 -8.40 8.12
N PRO A 262 -20.58 -8.11 6.86
CA PRO A 262 -19.61 -7.76 5.82
C PRO A 262 -18.95 -6.41 6.13
N ALA A 263 -17.63 -6.38 6.10
CA ALA A 263 -16.86 -5.16 6.32
C ALA A 263 -17.18 -4.07 5.26
N ARG A 264 -17.09 -2.82 5.67
CA ARG A 264 -17.29 -1.64 4.81
C ARG A 264 -16.25 -1.58 3.68
N PHE A 265 -15.02 -1.94 3.98
CA PHE A 265 -13.92 -1.99 3.03
C PHE A 265 -13.73 -3.39 2.45
N ALA A 266 -13.14 -3.45 1.25
CA ALA A 266 -12.79 -4.70 0.61
C ALA A 266 -11.29 -4.73 0.30
N TYR A 267 -10.76 -5.93 0.05
CA TYR A 267 -9.44 -6.09 -0.54
C TYR A 267 -9.51 -5.98 -2.06
N TYR A 268 -8.51 -5.33 -2.62
CA TYR A 268 -8.35 -5.15 -4.06
C TYR A 268 -6.95 -5.58 -4.49
N VAL A 269 -6.91 -6.21 -5.66
CA VAL A 269 -5.67 -6.42 -6.41
C VAL A 269 -5.45 -5.18 -7.26
N VAL A 270 -4.32 -4.53 -7.08
CA VAL A 270 -3.94 -3.30 -7.76
C VAL A 270 -2.65 -3.54 -8.53
N THR A 271 -2.63 -3.24 -9.82
CA THR A 271 -1.48 -3.42 -10.70
C THR A 271 -1.33 -2.21 -11.62
N ARG A 272 -0.16 -2.07 -12.23
CA ARG A 272 0.02 -1.10 -13.32
C ARG A 272 -0.71 -1.61 -14.57
N PRO A 273 -1.46 -0.77 -15.32
CA PRO A 273 -2.20 -1.20 -16.51
C PRO A 273 -1.33 -1.90 -17.56
N GLU A 274 -0.12 -1.38 -17.79
CA GLU A 274 0.85 -1.95 -18.73
C GLU A 274 1.46 -3.27 -18.26
N ALA A 275 1.46 -3.53 -16.95
CA ALA A 275 2.04 -4.74 -16.37
C ALA A 275 1.05 -5.92 -16.30
N VAL A 276 -0.25 -5.70 -16.44
CA VAL A 276 -1.30 -6.73 -16.37
C VAL A 276 -1.06 -7.91 -17.34
N GLN A 277 -0.40 -7.66 -18.46
CA GLN A 277 -0.11 -8.67 -19.49
C GLN A 277 1.14 -9.49 -19.20
N ARG A 278 1.94 -9.16 -18.20
CA ARG A 278 3.10 -9.97 -17.79
C ARG A 278 2.59 -11.32 -17.27
N ALA A 279 3.20 -12.40 -17.75
CA ALA A 279 2.73 -13.76 -17.47
C ALA A 279 2.68 -14.09 -15.97
N GLU A 280 3.69 -13.66 -15.19
CA GLU A 280 3.80 -13.86 -13.77
C GLU A 280 2.76 -13.07 -12.96
N ILE A 281 2.45 -11.84 -13.39
CA ILE A 281 1.41 -11.02 -12.74
C ILE A 281 0.04 -11.63 -13.02
N LYS A 282 -0.24 -12.00 -14.28
CA LYS A 282 -1.48 -12.65 -14.67
C LYS A 282 -1.71 -13.95 -13.90
N ALA A 283 -0.70 -14.82 -13.84
CA ALA A 283 -0.77 -16.07 -13.11
C ALA A 283 -1.07 -15.86 -11.61
N PHE A 284 -0.44 -14.86 -10.98
CA PHE A 284 -0.68 -14.55 -9.58
C PHE A 284 -2.08 -13.96 -9.36
N VAL A 285 -2.53 -13.05 -10.23
CA VAL A 285 -3.85 -12.42 -10.11
C VAL A 285 -4.96 -13.46 -10.30
N GLU A 286 -4.84 -14.36 -11.27
CA GLU A 286 -5.78 -15.46 -11.49
C GLU A 286 -5.84 -16.39 -10.28
N TRP A 287 -4.67 -16.83 -9.79
CA TRP A 287 -4.56 -17.68 -8.61
C TRP A 287 -5.18 -17.05 -7.36
N ILE A 288 -4.84 -15.79 -7.03
CA ILE A 288 -5.34 -15.15 -5.81
C ILE A 288 -6.85 -14.94 -5.85
N GLN A 289 -7.41 -14.72 -7.04
CA GLN A 289 -8.87 -14.64 -7.22
C GLN A 289 -9.56 -16.00 -7.03
N GLU A 290 -8.94 -17.09 -7.46
CA GLU A 290 -9.43 -18.46 -7.20
C GLU A 290 -9.46 -18.73 -5.69
N GLU A 291 -8.35 -18.46 -4.99
CA GLU A 291 -8.24 -18.62 -3.54
C GLU A 291 -9.28 -17.79 -2.76
N ALA A 292 -9.55 -16.57 -3.24
CA ALA A 292 -10.54 -15.70 -2.61
C ALA A 292 -11.98 -16.23 -2.78
N ARG A 293 -12.31 -16.86 -3.91
CA ARG A 293 -13.63 -17.50 -4.12
C ARG A 293 -13.83 -18.69 -3.20
N GLU A 294 -12.81 -19.56 -3.08
CA GLU A 294 -12.84 -20.71 -2.16
C GLU A 294 -12.99 -20.31 -0.69
N THR A 295 -12.62 -19.09 -0.33
CA THR A 295 -12.72 -18.58 1.04
C THR A 295 -14.15 -18.15 1.39
N ILE A 296 -14.97 -17.77 0.39
CA ILE A 296 -16.32 -17.23 0.58
C ILE A 296 -17.39 -18.35 0.56
N GLU A 297 -17.07 -19.51 -0.02
CA GLU A 297 -17.89 -20.72 0.02
C GLU A 297 -17.69 -21.50 1.34
#